data_c7066c9914d3f0180fa2214805d34f44
#
_entry.id   c7066c9914d3f0180fa2214805d34f44
#
_cell.length_a   1.000
_cell.length_b   1.000
_cell.length_c   1.000
_cell.angle_alpha   90.00
_cell.angle_beta   90.00
_cell.angle_gamma   90.00
#
_symmetry.space_group_name_H-M   'P 1'
#
loop_
_entity.id
_entity.type
_entity.pdbx_description
1 polymer ?
#
loop_
_entity_poly.entity_id
_entity_poly.type
_entity_poly.pdbx_seq_one_letter_code
_entity_poly.pdbx_strand_id
1 'polypeptide(L)'
;MKFIAELCQNHNGNFDTVRRMVDEAAEGGASHVKIQHIYARNLIYRPEFEEGLEQNGETKAIRRPWQPEYDRLKGLELSEDECARFVEYVESVGLVPMTTCFARGDVERIAQQGFRTIKVASYDCASFPMLRELAQRFDYLYVSTGATFDDELRHAADVLRKHAKGYSLLHCVTQYPTPLDAMHLNRIGWLSQYADEVGFSDHSLVSRDGMVAAKAAVACGAEVVERHFTISDPSETKDGPVSITKEHIRSLIDFSRLSRADQRAQLTEEHPGWEEMLGKAERWLSDTELLNRDYYRGRFATPRREGANRLAEMVLNWEETPL
;
A
#
# COMPACT_ATOMS: atom_id res chain seq x y z
N MET A 1 11.68 9.73 11.49
CA MET A 1 10.66 9.26 10.52
C MET A 1 11.08 7.89 10.01
N LYS A 2 10.15 6.94 9.89
CA LYS A 2 10.35 5.67 9.19
C LYS A 2 10.04 5.83 7.71
N PHE A 3 10.80 5.17 6.85
CA PHE A 3 10.53 5.15 5.41
C PHE A 3 10.37 3.71 4.92
N ILE A 4 9.26 3.41 4.25
CA ILE A 4 8.96 2.11 3.67
C ILE A 4 9.17 2.20 2.15
N ALA A 5 10.21 1.54 1.65
CA ALA A 5 10.44 1.40 0.22
C ALA A 5 9.58 0.24 -0.32
N GLU A 6 8.51 0.56 -1.04
CA GLU A 6 7.60 -0.39 -1.67
C GLU A 6 8.16 -0.82 -3.03
N LEU A 7 8.74 -2.00 -3.11
CA LEU A 7 9.26 -2.54 -4.37
C LEU A 7 8.15 -2.92 -5.35
N CYS A 8 6.95 -3.16 -4.81
CA CYS A 8 5.76 -3.49 -5.60
C CYS A 8 6.04 -4.63 -6.58
N GLN A 9 5.77 -4.40 -7.86
CA GLN A 9 6.05 -5.33 -8.97
C GLN A 9 7.18 -4.83 -9.89
N ASN A 10 7.91 -3.78 -9.46
CA ASN A 10 8.98 -3.17 -10.25
C ASN A 10 10.19 -4.10 -10.46
N HIS A 11 10.25 -5.21 -9.73
CA HIS A 11 11.27 -6.26 -9.90
C HIS A 11 11.01 -7.19 -11.10
N ASN A 12 9.84 -7.10 -11.77
CA ASN A 12 9.47 -7.91 -12.93
C ASN A 12 9.68 -9.44 -12.72
N GLY A 13 9.38 -9.96 -11.52
CA GLY A 13 9.55 -11.38 -11.17
C GLY A 13 11.02 -11.84 -11.05
N ASN A 14 11.98 -10.92 -11.02
CA ASN A 14 13.41 -11.22 -10.98
C ASN A 14 13.98 -10.96 -9.59
N PHE A 15 14.44 -12.02 -8.91
CA PHE A 15 14.96 -11.93 -7.55
C PHE A 15 16.30 -11.17 -7.45
N ASP A 16 17.16 -11.21 -8.47
CA ASP A 16 18.39 -10.42 -8.46
C ASP A 16 18.08 -8.91 -8.57
N THR A 17 17.01 -8.55 -9.29
CA THR A 17 16.51 -7.17 -9.28
C THR A 17 15.99 -6.79 -7.89
N VAL A 18 15.24 -7.68 -7.21
CA VAL A 18 14.82 -7.46 -5.82
C VAL A 18 15.98 -7.13 -4.91
N ARG A 19 17.07 -7.93 -4.96
CA ARG A 19 18.27 -7.69 -4.14
C ARG A 19 18.88 -6.32 -4.41
N ARG A 20 19.08 -5.96 -5.67
CA ARG A 20 19.60 -4.65 -6.05
C ARG A 20 18.70 -3.50 -5.57
N MET A 21 17.38 -3.67 -5.63
CA MET A 21 16.44 -2.69 -5.09
C MET A 21 16.54 -2.56 -3.57
N VAL A 22 16.77 -3.65 -2.85
CA VAL A 22 17.02 -3.65 -1.40
C VAL A 22 18.30 -2.87 -1.07
N ASP A 23 19.40 -3.11 -1.79
CA ASP A 23 20.66 -2.41 -1.59
C ASP A 23 20.51 -0.90 -1.80
N GLU A 24 19.88 -0.51 -2.90
CA GLU A 24 19.63 0.90 -3.23
C GLU A 24 18.70 1.58 -2.21
N ALA A 25 17.66 0.87 -1.72
CA ALA A 25 16.79 1.37 -0.67
C ALA A 25 17.55 1.58 0.65
N ALA A 26 18.43 0.64 1.03
CA ALA A 26 19.30 0.75 2.19
C ALA A 26 20.26 1.94 2.07
N GLU A 27 20.92 2.10 0.92
CA GLU A 27 21.75 3.27 0.63
C GLU A 27 20.98 4.59 0.69
N GLY A 28 19.70 4.58 0.28
CA GLY A 28 18.79 5.72 0.40
C GLY A 28 18.46 6.08 1.85
N GLY A 29 18.64 5.14 2.79
CA GLY A 29 18.32 5.32 4.20
C GLY A 29 16.89 4.87 4.55
N ALA A 30 16.27 3.99 3.74
CA ALA A 30 15.01 3.36 4.10
C ALA A 30 15.15 2.61 5.44
N SER A 31 14.09 2.48 6.19
CA SER A 31 14.02 1.67 7.41
C SER A 31 13.36 0.31 7.15
N HIS A 32 12.49 0.25 6.15
CA HIS A 32 11.75 -0.94 5.77
C HIS A 32 11.78 -1.11 4.25
N VAL A 33 11.78 -2.35 3.81
CA VAL A 33 11.61 -2.70 2.39
C VAL A 33 10.46 -3.67 2.26
N LYS A 34 9.57 -3.41 1.30
CA LYS A 34 8.33 -4.16 1.15
C LYS A 34 8.18 -4.76 -0.25
N ILE A 35 7.81 -6.03 -0.30
CA ILE A 35 7.32 -6.73 -1.48
C ILE A 35 5.81 -6.98 -1.37
N GLN A 36 5.22 -7.61 -2.36
CA GLN A 36 3.79 -7.96 -2.38
C GLN A 36 3.62 -9.48 -2.53
N HIS A 37 2.92 -10.11 -1.60
CA HIS A 37 2.46 -11.49 -1.75
C HIS A 37 1.21 -11.50 -2.64
N ILE A 38 1.42 -11.37 -3.95
CA ILE A 38 0.38 -11.48 -4.95
C ILE A 38 0.56 -12.78 -5.71
N TYR A 39 -0.45 -13.65 -5.61
CA TYR A 39 -0.50 -14.89 -6.38
C TYR A 39 -1.70 -14.87 -7.31
N ALA A 40 -1.48 -15.16 -8.59
CA ALA A 40 -2.53 -15.17 -9.60
C ALA A 40 -3.67 -16.16 -9.25
N ARG A 41 -3.35 -17.26 -8.54
CA ARG A 41 -4.35 -18.23 -8.03
C ARG A 41 -5.40 -17.61 -7.11
N ASN A 42 -5.10 -16.46 -6.47
CA ASN A 42 -6.03 -15.77 -5.57
C ASN A 42 -6.92 -14.75 -6.31
N LEU A 43 -6.67 -14.52 -7.61
CA LEU A 43 -7.42 -13.56 -8.41
C LEU A 43 -8.81 -14.09 -8.75
N ILE A 44 -9.85 -13.36 -8.35
CA ILE A 44 -11.25 -13.74 -8.60
C ILE A 44 -11.68 -13.30 -10.01
N TYR A 45 -12.34 -14.19 -10.73
CA TYR A 45 -13.06 -13.85 -11.96
C TYR A 45 -14.37 -13.13 -11.62
N ARG A 46 -14.53 -11.92 -12.13
CA ARG A 46 -15.71 -11.07 -11.93
C ARG A 46 -16.17 -10.51 -13.27
N PRO A 47 -17.29 -11.03 -13.82
CA PRO A 47 -17.78 -10.69 -15.16
C PRO A 47 -18.00 -9.19 -15.41
N GLU A 48 -18.42 -8.45 -14.38
CA GLU A 48 -18.70 -7.02 -14.45
C GLU A 48 -17.49 -6.15 -14.83
N PHE A 49 -16.27 -6.67 -14.65
CA PHE A 49 -15.04 -5.95 -14.97
C PHE A 49 -14.40 -6.39 -16.31
N GLU A 50 -14.92 -7.39 -16.98
CA GLU A 50 -14.38 -7.85 -18.27
C GLU A 50 -14.44 -6.76 -19.33
N GLU A 51 -15.60 -6.17 -19.52
CA GLU A 51 -15.82 -5.08 -20.49
C GLU A 51 -15.92 -3.70 -19.83
N GLY A 52 -16.06 -3.64 -18.49
CA GLY A 52 -16.44 -2.43 -17.78
C GLY A 52 -17.91 -2.06 -18.07
N LEU A 53 -18.36 -0.96 -17.49
CA LEU A 53 -19.71 -0.47 -17.69
C LEU A 53 -19.74 1.07 -17.76
N GLU A 54 -20.22 1.58 -18.88
CA GLU A 54 -20.55 3.00 -19.06
C GLU A 54 -22.08 3.13 -19.12
N GLN A 55 -22.64 4.06 -18.35
CA GLN A 55 -24.08 4.35 -18.33
C GLN A 55 -24.30 5.85 -18.25
N ASN A 56 -25.06 6.42 -19.19
CA ASN A 56 -25.35 7.85 -19.26
C ASN A 56 -24.09 8.76 -19.28
N GLY A 57 -22.98 8.28 -19.87
CA GLY A 57 -21.72 9.02 -19.93
C GLY A 57 -20.88 8.96 -18.65
N GLU A 58 -21.28 8.14 -17.67
CA GLU A 58 -20.53 7.90 -16.44
C GLU A 58 -19.99 6.47 -16.41
N THR A 59 -18.76 6.31 -16.00
CA THR A 59 -18.16 4.99 -15.74
C THR A 59 -18.77 4.42 -14.46
N LYS A 60 -19.41 3.25 -14.56
CA LYS A 60 -20.00 2.51 -13.43
C LYS A 60 -19.17 1.30 -13.00
N ALA A 61 -18.38 0.73 -13.91
CA ALA A 61 -17.37 -0.27 -13.60
C ALA A 61 -16.16 -0.08 -14.52
N ILE A 62 -14.96 -0.13 -13.94
CA ILE A 62 -13.72 -0.02 -14.72
C ILE A 62 -13.47 -1.31 -15.51
N ARG A 63 -12.86 -1.19 -16.69
CA ARG A 63 -12.47 -2.35 -17.48
C ARG A 63 -11.16 -2.93 -16.95
N ARG A 64 -11.20 -4.20 -16.52
CA ARG A 64 -10.05 -4.98 -16.03
C ARG A 64 -10.26 -6.46 -16.34
N PRO A 65 -10.03 -6.90 -17.59
CA PRO A 65 -10.22 -8.30 -18.00
C PRO A 65 -9.38 -9.25 -17.15
N TRP A 66 -9.98 -10.38 -16.76
CA TRP A 66 -9.37 -11.32 -15.81
C TRP A 66 -8.14 -12.01 -16.37
N GLN A 67 -8.22 -12.57 -17.58
CA GLN A 67 -7.14 -13.39 -18.15
C GLN A 67 -5.84 -12.60 -18.35
N PRO A 68 -5.84 -11.39 -18.98
CA PRO A 68 -4.62 -10.58 -19.10
C PRO A 68 -4.01 -10.22 -17.75
N GLU A 69 -4.85 -9.96 -16.74
CA GLU A 69 -4.38 -9.62 -15.40
C GLU A 69 -3.81 -10.85 -14.67
N TYR A 70 -4.43 -12.04 -14.83
CA TYR A 70 -3.92 -13.30 -14.32
C TYR A 70 -2.53 -13.62 -14.90
N ASP A 71 -2.38 -13.55 -16.22
CA ASP A 71 -1.12 -13.85 -16.91
C ASP A 71 -0.01 -12.87 -16.49
N ARG A 72 -0.35 -11.59 -16.39
CA ARG A 72 0.58 -10.57 -15.91
C ARG A 72 1.05 -10.84 -14.48
N LEU A 73 0.12 -11.11 -13.57
CA LEU A 73 0.45 -11.40 -12.17
C LEU A 73 1.29 -12.67 -12.06
N LYS A 74 0.94 -13.71 -12.81
CA LYS A 74 1.67 -14.97 -12.82
C LYS A 74 3.14 -14.81 -13.22
N GLY A 75 3.42 -13.91 -14.16
CA GLY A 75 4.79 -13.58 -14.59
C GLY A 75 5.59 -12.76 -13.57
N LEU A 76 4.93 -12.20 -12.55
CA LEU A 76 5.55 -11.34 -11.52
C LEU A 76 5.67 -12.02 -10.15
N GLU A 77 5.15 -13.23 -10.00
CA GLU A 77 5.23 -13.97 -8.73
C GLU A 77 6.67 -14.25 -8.34
N LEU A 78 6.98 -14.01 -7.08
CA LEU A 78 8.16 -14.58 -6.42
C LEU A 78 7.77 -15.92 -5.80
N SER A 79 8.66 -16.89 -5.88
CA SER A 79 8.47 -18.18 -5.24
C SER A 79 8.51 -18.06 -3.70
N GLU A 80 8.00 -19.07 -3.00
CA GLU A 80 8.03 -19.09 -1.53
C GLU A 80 9.46 -19.06 -0.98
N ASP A 81 10.40 -19.73 -1.65
CA ASP A 81 11.83 -19.71 -1.32
C ASP A 81 12.43 -18.31 -1.54
N GLU A 82 12.11 -17.65 -2.64
CA GLU A 82 12.57 -16.28 -2.88
C GLU A 82 12.01 -15.30 -1.86
N CYS A 83 10.76 -15.47 -1.41
CA CYS A 83 10.18 -14.65 -0.34
C CYS A 83 10.92 -14.88 1.01
N ALA A 84 11.25 -16.12 1.37
CA ALA A 84 12.05 -16.40 2.57
C ALA A 84 13.46 -15.81 2.45
N ARG A 85 14.13 -15.98 1.31
CA ARG A 85 15.45 -15.38 1.04
C ARG A 85 15.40 -13.84 1.04
N PHE A 86 14.29 -13.24 0.64
CA PHE A 86 14.09 -11.79 0.75
C PHE A 86 14.13 -11.35 2.22
N VAL A 87 13.45 -12.06 3.12
CA VAL A 87 13.48 -11.76 4.56
C VAL A 87 14.91 -11.78 5.07
N GLU A 88 15.65 -12.88 4.85
CA GLU A 88 17.04 -13.03 5.29
C GLU A 88 17.93 -11.92 4.71
N TYR A 89 17.76 -11.60 3.43
CA TYR A 89 18.59 -10.60 2.77
C TYR A 89 18.35 -9.19 3.33
N VAL A 90 17.07 -8.79 3.49
CA VAL A 90 16.71 -7.47 4.03
C VAL A 90 17.23 -7.32 5.47
N GLU A 91 17.10 -8.35 6.31
CA GLU A 91 17.65 -8.35 7.67
C GLU A 91 19.19 -8.24 7.67
N SER A 92 19.87 -8.90 6.72
CA SER A 92 21.34 -8.87 6.62
C SER A 92 21.91 -7.49 6.30
N VAL A 93 21.13 -6.62 5.65
CA VAL A 93 21.50 -5.21 5.39
C VAL A 93 20.94 -4.24 6.45
N GLY A 94 20.36 -4.77 7.54
CA GLY A 94 19.90 -4.00 8.69
C GLY A 94 18.55 -3.30 8.52
N LEU A 95 17.73 -3.73 7.54
CA LEU A 95 16.40 -3.21 7.28
C LEU A 95 15.33 -4.18 7.80
N VAL A 96 14.08 -3.69 7.91
CA VAL A 96 12.93 -4.49 8.29
C VAL A 96 12.23 -5.03 7.05
N PRO A 97 12.15 -6.36 6.86
CA PRO A 97 11.42 -6.95 5.76
C PRO A 97 9.91 -6.85 5.99
N MET A 98 9.19 -6.45 4.96
CA MET A 98 7.74 -6.37 4.95
C MET A 98 7.14 -7.01 3.70
N THR A 99 5.89 -7.43 3.83
CA THR A 99 5.07 -7.75 2.66
C THR A 99 3.63 -7.33 2.85
N THR A 100 2.88 -7.22 1.74
CA THR A 100 1.43 -7.05 1.77
C THR A 100 0.76 -8.41 1.64
N CYS A 101 -0.15 -8.75 2.55
CA CYS A 101 -1.02 -9.91 2.43
C CYS A 101 -2.31 -9.51 1.69
N PHE A 102 -2.69 -10.26 0.66
CA PHE A 102 -3.89 -9.99 -0.15
C PHE A 102 -4.98 -11.07 -0.03
N ALA A 103 -4.69 -12.23 0.57
CA ALA A 103 -5.67 -13.28 0.80
C ALA A 103 -5.45 -13.94 2.18
N ARG A 104 -6.53 -14.19 2.90
CA ARG A 104 -6.49 -14.77 4.26
C ARG A 104 -5.73 -16.10 4.32
N GLY A 105 -5.88 -16.94 3.29
CA GLY A 105 -5.22 -18.25 3.21
C GLY A 105 -3.69 -18.18 3.10
N ASP A 106 -3.12 -17.00 2.85
CA ASP A 106 -1.67 -16.82 2.78
C ASP A 106 -1.06 -16.37 4.12
N VAL A 107 -1.86 -16.03 5.13
CA VAL A 107 -1.39 -15.47 6.42
C VAL A 107 -0.36 -16.38 7.09
N GLU A 108 -0.66 -17.66 7.24
CA GLU A 108 0.25 -18.61 7.90
C GLU A 108 1.51 -18.85 7.07
N ARG A 109 1.39 -18.96 5.74
CA ARG A 109 2.52 -19.12 4.83
C ARG A 109 3.48 -17.93 4.90
N ILE A 110 2.96 -16.71 4.87
CA ILE A 110 3.77 -15.48 5.01
C ILE A 110 4.54 -15.48 6.33
N ALA A 111 3.89 -15.88 7.41
CA ALA A 111 4.53 -15.94 8.71
C ALA A 111 5.62 -17.02 8.79
N GLN A 112 5.44 -18.17 8.12
CA GLN A 112 6.44 -19.25 8.03
C GLN A 112 7.66 -18.84 7.22
N GLN A 113 7.55 -17.89 6.28
CA GLN A 113 8.66 -17.31 5.54
C GLN A 113 9.52 -16.34 6.38
N GLY A 114 9.14 -16.07 7.63
CA GLY A 114 9.93 -15.26 8.58
C GLY A 114 9.46 -13.81 8.71
N PHE A 115 8.47 -13.34 7.94
CA PHE A 115 7.94 -12.00 8.10
C PHE A 115 7.35 -11.79 9.50
N ARG A 116 7.72 -10.68 10.14
CA ARG A 116 7.21 -10.23 11.44
C ARG A 116 6.34 -8.99 11.33
N THR A 117 6.58 -8.19 10.30
CA THR A 117 5.89 -6.94 10.01
C THR A 117 5.10 -7.10 8.72
N ILE A 118 3.82 -6.73 8.76
CA ILE A 118 2.89 -6.94 7.66
C ILE A 118 2.20 -5.64 7.23
N LYS A 119 1.93 -5.50 5.95
CA LYS A 119 1.11 -4.41 5.39
C LYS A 119 -0.29 -4.91 5.09
N VAL A 120 -1.26 -4.10 5.43
CA VAL A 120 -2.65 -4.23 4.98
C VAL A 120 -2.93 -3.16 3.93
N ALA A 121 -3.32 -3.58 2.74
CA ALA A 121 -3.67 -2.67 1.66
C ALA A 121 -4.96 -1.88 2.00
N SER A 122 -5.11 -0.70 1.43
CA SER A 122 -6.29 0.18 1.66
C SER A 122 -7.62 -0.54 1.49
N TYR A 123 -7.73 -1.36 0.47
CA TYR A 123 -8.96 -2.08 0.14
C TYR A 123 -9.34 -3.18 1.13
N ASP A 124 -8.39 -3.61 1.97
CA ASP A 124 -8.57 -4.63 3.01
C ASP A 124 -8.59 -4.05 4.43
N CYS A 125 -8.53 -2.74 4.59
CA CYS A 125 -8.67 -2.08 5.89
C CYS A 125 -9.99 -2.48 6.59
N ALA A 126 -11.07 -2.60 5.82
CA ALA A 126 -12.39 -3.02 6.31
C ALA A 126 -12.65 -4.54 6.15
N SER A 127 -11.64 -5.34 5.88
CA SER A 127 -11.72 -6.81 5.88
C SER A 127 -11.44 -7.34 7.29
N PHE A 128 -12.39 -7.14 8.23
CA PHE A 128 -12.18 -7.34 9.68
C PHE A 128 -11.73 -8.75 10.06
N PRO A 129 -12.24 -9.87 9.49
CA PRO A 129 -11.72 -11.19 9.75
C PRO A 129 -10.24 -11.33 9.39
N MET A 130 -9.84 -10.88 8.19
CA MET A 130 -8.44 -10.87 7.77
C MET A 130 -7.60 -9.97 8.68
N LEU A 131 -8.09 -8.77 8.99
CA LEU A 131 -7.38 -7.83 9.85
C LEU A 131 -7.11 -8.42 11.24
N ARG A 132 -8.08 -9.14 11.81
CA ARG A 132 -7.95 -9.85 13.10
C ARG A 132 -6.92 -10.97 13.03
N GLU A 133 -6.93 -11.79 11.98
CA GLU A 133 -5.96 -12.87 11.79
C GLU A 133 -4.53 -12.32 11.65
N LEU A 134 -4.35 -11.28 10.85
CA LEU A 134 -3.07 -10.60 10.72
C LEU A 134 -2.59 -10.00 12.04
N ALA A 135 -3.49 -9.33 12.79
CA ALA A 135 -3.18 -8.72 14.08
C ALA A 135 -2.75 -9.74 15.15
N GLN A 136 -3.31 -10.95 15.11
CA GLN A 136 -2.95 -12.05 16.02
C GLN A 136 -1.64 -12.73 15.62
N ARG A 137 -1.30 -12.73 14.33
CA ARG A 137 -0.19 -13.52 13.79
C ARG A 137 1.13 -12.77 13.70
N PHE A 138 1.09 -11.45 13.41
CA PHE A 138 2.28 -10.63 13.19
C PHE A 138 2.56 -9.71 14.38
N ASP A 139 3.82 -9.25 14.48
CA ASP A 139 4.24 -8.40 15.59
C ASP A 139 3.87 -6.93 15.35
N TYR A 140 3.82 -6.50 14.07
CA TYR A 140 3.47 -5.12 13.74
C TYR A 140 2.70 -5.03 12.41
N LEU A 141 1.67 -4.17 12.37
CA LEU A 141 0.84 -3.93 11.20
C LEU A 141 0.94 -2.48 10.72
N TYR A 142 1.20 -2.28 9.44
CA TYR A 142 0.99 -1.00 8.76
C TYR A 142 -0.30 -1.10 7.95
N VAL A 143 -1.32 -0.32 8.31
CA VAL A 143 -2.65 -0.39 7.69
C VAL A 143 -2.92 0.88 6.92
N SER A 144 -2.98 0.80 5.58
CA SER A 144 -3.44 1.92 4.74
C SER A 144 -4.95 2.07 4.80
N THR A 145 -5.42 3.32 4.85
CA THR A 145 -6.81 3.69 5.11
C THR A 145 -7.53 4.33 3.93
N GLY A 146 -6.95 4.25 2.73
CA GLY A 146 -7.62 4.67 1.50
C GLY A 146 -8.80 3.75 1.17
N ALA A 147 -9.73 4.20 0.32
CA ALA A 147 -10.93 3.45 -0.06
C ALA A 147 -11.72 2.88 1.12
N THR A 148 -11.63 3.49 2.29
CA THR A 148 -12.27 3.07 3.53
C THR A 148 -13.12 4.21 4.07
N PHE A 149 -14.39 3.94 4.40
CA PHE A 149 -15.26 4.93 5.02
C PHE A 149 -14.86 5.16 6.49
N ASP A 150 -15.22 6.33 7.03
CA ASP A 150 -14.80 6.72 8.39
C ASP A 150 -15.37 5.80 9.48
N ASP A 151 -16.56 5.26 9.30
CA ASP A 151 -17.16 4.26 10.21
C ASP A 151 -16.48 2.90 10.11
N GLU A 152 -16.12 2.46 8.91
CA GLU A 152 -15.31 1.25 8.71
C GLU A 152 -13.93 1.39 9.37
N LEU A 153 -13.30 2.56 9.24
CA LEU A 153 -12.00 2.83 9.85
C LEU A 153 -12.08 2.79 11.38
N ARG A 154 -13.11 3.40 11.98
CA ARG A 154 -13.33 3.32 13.44
C ARG A 154 -13.42 1.86 13.91
N HIS A 155 -14.17 1.04 13.16
CA HIS A 155 -14.29 -0.40 13.47
C HIS A 155 -12.94 -1.13 13.27
N ALA A 156 -12.20 -0.83 12.19
CA ALA A 156 -10.87 -1.40 11.97
C ALA A 156 -9.91 -1.06 13.14
N ALA A 157 -9.94 0.19 13.61
CA ALA A 157 -9.14 0.63 14.75
C ALA A 157 -9.51 -0.13 16.05
N ASP A 158 -10.81 -0.42 16.27
CA ASP A 158 -11.24 -1.23 17.43
C ASP A 158 -10.73 -2.68 17.33
N VAL A 159 -10.76 -3.28 16.13
CA VAL A 159 -10.19 -4.61 15.89
C VAL A 159 -8.69 -4.61 16.16
N LEU A 160 -7.94 -3.61 15.63
CA LEU A 160 -6.50 -3.49 15.82
C LEU A 160 -6.14 -3.26 17.29
N ARG A 161 -6.82 -2.35 17.99
CA ARG A 161 -6.59 -2.06 19.42
C ARG A 161 -6.80 -3.29 20.28
N LYS A 162 -7.73 -4.16 19.91
CA LYS A 162 -8.05 -5.39 20.64
C LYS A 162 -7.09 -6.54 20.39
N HIS A 163 -6.54 -6.64 19.17
CA HIS A 163 -5.86 -7.87 18.72
C HIS A 163 -4.40 -7.67 18.31
N ALA A 164 -3.98 -6.46 17.90
CA ALA A 164 -2.63 -6.22 17.44
C ALA A 164 -1.67 -5.96 18.61
N LYS A 165 -0.41 -6.40 18.45
CA LYS A 165 0.68 -6.07 19.37
C LYS A 165 1.17 -4.64 19.15
N GLY A 166 1.17 -4.18 17.88
CA GLY A 166 1.49 -2.82 17.47
C GLY A 166 0.98 -2.57 16.07
N TYR A 167 0.60 -1.33 15.78
CA TYR A 167 0.14 -0.95 14.44
C TYR A 167 0.29 0.55 14.19
N SER A 168 0.38 0.90 12.91
CA SER A 168 0.30 2.28 12.40
C SER A 168 -0.84 2.39 11.39
N LEU A 169 -1.50 3.54 11.36
CA LEU A 169 -2.46 3.88 10.32
C LEU A 169 -1.82 4.82 9.30
N LEU A 170 -1.85 4.45 8.02
CA LEU A 170 -1.32 5.26 6.93
C LEU A 170 -2.46 5.89 6.15
N HIS A 171 -2.51 7.23 6.13
CA HIS A 171 -3.38 7.92 5.18
C HIS A 171 -2.98 7.56 3.75
N CYS A 172 -3.95 7.35 2.90
CA CYS A 172 -3.77 7.02 1.49
C CYS A 172 -4.98 7.51 0.69
N VAL A 173 -4.76 7.95 -0.53
CA VAL A 173 -5.82 8.23 -1.51
C VAL A 173 -5.71 7.20 -2.63
N THR A 174 -6.79 6.47 -2.90
CA THR A 174 -6.78 5.36 -3.86
C THR A 174 -7.08 5.82 -5.29
N GLN A 175 -6.33 6.81 -5.71
CA GLN A 175 -6.26 7.32 -7.08
C GLN A 175 -4.78 7.32 -7.52
N TYR A 176 -4.47 6.73 -8.67
CA TYR A 176 -3.11 6.51 -9.16
C TYR A 176 -2.96 7.06 -10.58
N PRO A 177 -2.17 8.15 -10.78
CA PRO A 177 -1.53 8.99 -9.74
C PRO A 177 -2.54 9.86 -8.98
N THR A 178 -2.21 10.21 -7.73
CA THR A 178 -3.03 11.12 -6.91
C THR A 178 -2.69 12.58 -7.26
N PRO A 179 -3.69 13.43 -7.59
CA PRO A 179 -3.49 14.88 -7.71
C PRO A 179 -3.21 15.52 -6.35
N LEU A 180 -2.45 16.63 -6.33
CA LEU A 180 -2.07 17.29 -5.08
C LEU A 180 -3.27 17.83 -4.30
N ASP A 181 -4.26 18.41 -4.98
CA ASP A 181 -5.50 18.94 -4.38
C ASP A 181 -6.41 17.86 -3.77
N ALA A 182 -6.19 16.58 -4.15
CA ALA A 182 -6.91 15.43 -3.61
C ALA A 182 -6.20 14.73 -2.43
N MET A 183 -5.08 15.26 -1.94
CA MET A 183 -4.26 14.59 -0.92
C MET A 183 -4.91 14.53 0.47
N HIS A 184 -5.67 15.55 0.87
CA HIS A 184 -6.39 15.61 2.16
C HIS A 184 -5.48 15.31 3.39
N LEU A 185 -4.31 15.93 3.49
CA LEU A 185 -3.29 15.62 4.50
C LEU A 185 -3.72 15.92 5.95
N ASN A 186 -4.75 16.74 6.17
CA ASN A 186 -5.34 16.92 7.51
C ASN A 186 -5.86 15.61 8.10
N ARG A 187 -6.08 14.59 7.24
CA ARG A 187 -6.47 13.25 7.67
C ARG A 187 -5.40 12.54 8.50
N ILE A 188 -4.12 12.88 8.33
CA ILE A 188 -3.01 12.35 9.14
C ILE A 188 -3.24 12.69 10.63
N GLY A 189 -3.54 13.98 10.92
CA GLY A 189 -3.87 14.41 12.29
C GLY A 189 -5.18 13.80 12.83
N TRP A 190 -6.15 13.51 11.95
CA TRP A 190 -7.38 12.83 12.36
C TRP A 190 -7.13 11.34 12.71
N LEU A 191 -6.24 10.65 11.98
CA LEU A 191 -5.86 9.27 12.23
C LEU A 191 -5.15 9.08 13.59
N SER A 192 -4.44 10.11 14.10
CA SER A 192 -3.77 10.02 15.40
C SER A 192 -4.72 9.82 16.60
N GLN A 193 -6.03 9.97 16.41
CA GLN A 193 -7.04 9.60 17.42
C GLN A 193 -7.22 8.09 17.55
N TYR A 194 -6.73 7.32 16.56
CA TYR A 194 -6.98 5.88 16.44
C TYR A 194 -5.71 5.04 16.47
N ALA A 195 -4.53 5.64 16.34
CA ALA A 195 -3.23 4.96 16.40
C ALA A 195 -2.17 5.88 17.00
N ASP A 196 -1.20 5.31 17.73
CA ASP A 196 -0.09 6.07 18.33
C ASP A 196 0.91 6.53 17.25
N GLU A 197 1.05 5.79 16.16
CA GLU A 197 1.90 6.14 15.02
C GLU A 197 1.03 6.26 13.77
N VAL A 198 1.18 7.37 13.06
CA VAL A 198 0.45 7.66 11.82
C VAL A 198 1.40 8.01 10.69
N GLY A 199 0.98 7.73 9.46
CA GLY A 199 1.81 7.96 8.31
C GLY A 199 1.03 8.26 7.04
N PHE A 200 1.75 8.22 5.92
CA PHE A 200 1.22 8.51 4.61
C PHE A 200 1.77 7.52 3.56
N SER A 201 0.90 6.93 2.77
CA SER A 201 1.24 6.15 1.59
C SER A 201 0.93 6.98 0.35
N ASP A 202 2.00 7.45 -0.32
CA ASP A 202 1.94 8.48 -1.37
C ASP A 202 1.99 7.85 -2.76
N HIS A 203 1.05 8.27 -3.62
CA HIS A 203 0.95 7.86 -5.02
C HIS A 203 0.91 9.06 -5.99
N SER A 204 1.51 10.20 -5.59
CA SER A 204 1.69 11.35 -6.47
C SER A 204 2.61 11.03 -7.65
N LEU A 205 2.42 11.75 -8.76
CA LEU A 205 3.22 11.57 -9.97
C LEU A 205 4.59 12.23 -9.81
N VAL A 206 5.66 11.43 -9.73
CA VAL A 206 7.01 11.93 -9.43
C VAL A 206 7.49 12.97 -10.46
N SER A 207 7.24 12.74 -11.75
CA SER A 207 7.69 13.65 -12.82
C SER A 207 7.01 15.02 -12.81
N ARG A 208 5.81 15.14 -12.21
CA ARG A 208 5.05 16.39 -12.08
C ARG A 208 5.27 17.04 -10.72
N ASP A 209 5.20 16.23 -9.65
CA ASP A 209 5.04 16.70 -8.28
C ASP A 209 6.32 16.51 -7.43
N GLY A 210 7.32 15.76 -7.94
CA GLY A 210 8.51 15.43 -7.16
C GLY A 210 8.14 14.74 -5.83
N MET A 211 8.66 15.30 -4.74
CA MET A 211 8.44 14.77 -3.37
C MET A 211 7.56 15.70 -2.51
N VAL A 212 6.87 16.67 -3.12
CA VAL A 212 6.15 17.69 -2.36
C VAL A 212 5.05 17.12 -1.49
N ALA A 213 4.28 16.13 -1.98
CA ALA A 213 3.21 15.49 -1.21
C ALA A 213 3.76 14.75 0.02
N ALA A 214 4.84 13.98 -0.14
CA ALA A 214 5.51 13.29 0.97
C ALA A 214 6.12 14.27 1.99
N LYS A 215 6.77 15.36 1.53
CA LYS A 215 7.29 16.43 2.40
C LYS A 215 6.15 17.10 3.17
N ALA A 216 5.04 17.44 2.51
CA ALA A 216 3.87 18.04 3.15
C ALA A 216 3.25 17.10 4.20
N ALA A 217 3.16 15.79 3.90
CA ALA A 217 2.69 14.79 4.87
C ALA A 217 3.58 14.75 6.12
N VAL A 218 4.91 14.79 5.95
CA VAL A 218 5.87 14.89 7.08
C VAL A 218 5.63 16.18 7.87
N ALA A 219 5.46 17.32 7.21
CA ALA A 219 5.16 18.60 7.88
C ALA A 219 3.80 18.59 8.58
N CYS A 220 2.83 17.76 8.14
CA CYS A 220 1.54 17.52 8.79
C CYS A 220 1.59 16.47 9.92
N GLY A 221 2.73 15.84 10.18
CA GLY A 221 2.89 14.93 11.30
C GLY A 221 3.04 13.46 10.93
N ALA A 222 3.16 13.10 9.65
CA ALA A 222 3.46 11.74 9.30
C ALA A 222 4.81 11.28 9.89
N GLU A 223 4.78 10.19 10.64
CA GLU A 223 5.95 9.55 11.24
C GLU A 223 6.46 8.40 10.37
N VAL A 224 5.61 7.92 9.45
CA VAL A 224 5.90 6.88 8.48
C VAL A 224 5.52 7.39 7.09
N VAL A 225 6.39 7.21 6.12
CA VAL A 225 6.07 7.45 4.70
C VAL A 225 6.35 6.19 3.90
N GLU A 226 5.38 5.76 3.11
CA GLU A 226 5.51 4.67 2.15
C GLU A 226 5.45 5.24 0.73
N ARG A 227 6.41 4.85 -0.13
CA ARG A 227 6.39 5.15 -1.56
C ARG A 227 6.86 3.97 -2.38
N HIS A 228 6.30 3.83 -3.57
CA HIS A 228 6.80 2.93 -4.58
C HIS A 228 8.23 3.29 -4.95
N PHE A 229 9.08 2.28 -5.07
CA PHE A 229 10.51 2.41 -5.29
C PHE A 229 10.94 1.65 -6.54
N THR A 230 11.85 2.22 -7.32
CA THR A 230 12.41 1.57 -8.51
C THR A 230 13.89 1.92 -8.69
N ILE A 231 14.61 1.03 -9.37
CA ILE A 231 15.98 1.25 -9.87
C ILE A 231 16.02 1.28 -11.41
N SER A 232 14.87 1.11 -12.05
CA SER A 232 14.71 1.10 -13.51
C SER A 232 14.08 2.40 -13.99
N ASP A 233 14.08 2.61 -15.32
CA ASP A 233 13.36 3.71 -15.91
C ASP A 233 11.85 3.62 -15.57
N PRO A 234 11.20 4.72 -15.19
CA PRO A 234 9.78 4.72 -14.82
C PRO A 234 8.84 4.18 -15.90
N SER A 235 9.24 4.15 -17.15
CA SER A 235 8.43 3.61 -18.26
C SER A 235 8.47 2.08 -18.35
N GLU A 236 9.40 1.40 -17.67
CA GLU A 236 9.61 -0.03 -17.79
C GLU A 236 8.64 -0.86 -16.94
N THR A 237 7.98 -0.24 -15.97
CA THR A 237 7.06 -0.94 -15.06
C THR A 237 5.75 -0.18 -14.88
N LYS A 238 4.68 -0.92 -14.52
CA LYS A 238 3.35 -0.34 -14.35
C LYS A 238 3.31 0.75 -13.27
N ASP A 239 4.04 0.57 -12.18
CA ASP A 239 4.07 1.50 -11.04
C ASP A 239 5.28 2.47 -11.11
N GLY A 240 6.09 2.38 -12.16
CA GLY A 240 7.24 3.24 -12.38
C GLY A 240 6.94 4.74 -12.30
N PRO A 241 5.88 5.26 -12.94
CA PRO A 241 5.57 6.70 -12.91
C PRO A 241 5.35 7.29 -11.51
N VAL A 242 4.92 6.50 -10.54
CA VAL A 242 4.74 6.90 -9.13
C VAL A 242 5.90 6.44 -8.23
N SER A 243 6.91 5.78 -8.81
CA SER A 243 8.05 5.23 -8.09
C SER A 243 9.19 6.23 -7.98
N ILE A 244 9.87 6.20 -6.85
CA ILE A 244 11.00 7.06 -6.50
C ILE A 244 12.31 6.28 -6.54
N THR A 245 13.45 6.99 -6.45
CA THR A 245 14.80 6.45 -6.34
C THR A 245 15.39 6.70 -4.94
N LYS A 246 16.59 6.19 -4.68
CA LYS A 246 17.30 6.40 -3.40
C LYS A 246 17.60 7.86 -3.08
N GLU A 247 17.82 8.68 -4.10
CA GLU A 247 18.07 10.12 -3.92
C GLU A 247 16.83 10.82 -3.33
N HIS A 248 15.64 10.43 -3.77
CA HIS A 248 14.39 10.93 -3.22
C HIS A 248 14.20 10.51 -1.77
N ILE A 249 14.57 9.25 -1.42
CA ILE A 249 14.52 8.77 -0.03
C ILE A 249 15.42 9.63 0.85
N ARG A 250 16.69 9.84 0.45
CA ARG A 250 17.64 10.70 1.17
C ARG A 250 17.10 12.10 1.39
N SER A 251 16.61 12.72 0.31
CA SER A 251 16.03 14.07 0.38
C SER A 251 14.88 14.16 1.38
N LEU A 252 14.00 13.15 1.41
CA LEU A 252 12.87 13.15 2.36
C LEU A 252 13.33 12.92 3.81
N ILE A 253 14.32 12.04 4.03
CA ILE A 253 14.89 11.79 5.35
C ILE A 253 15.57 13.06 5.88
N ASP A 254 16.35 13.75 5.06
CA ASP A 254 17.00 15.00 5.44
C ASP A 254 15.96 16.09 5.77
N PHE A 255 14.94 16.23 4.94
CA PHE A 255 13.81 17.11 5.21
C PHE A 255 13.11 16.78 6.55
N SER A 256 12.95 15.49 6.87
CA SER A 256 12.28 15.05 8.10
C SER A 256 13.03 15.42 9.39
N ARG A 257 14.34 15.71 9.28
CA ARG A 257 15.19 16.14 10.42
C ARG A 257 15.07 17.61 10.73
N LEU A 258 14.51 18.40 9.83
CA LEU A 258 14.28 19.82 10.04
C LEU A 258 13.21 20.07 11.11
N SER A 259 13.26 21.25 11.74
CA SER A 259 12.16 21.68 12.60
C SER A 259 10.87 21.84 11.81
N ARG A 260 9.71 21.73 12.46
CA ARG A 260 8.39 21.94 11.80
C ARG A 260 8.29 23.31 11.14
N ALA A 261 8.91 24.33 11.71
CA ALA A 261 8.92 25.67 11.12
C ALA A 261 9.75 25.70 9.83
N ASP A 262 10.94 25.09 9.84
CA ASP A 262 11.81 25.01 8.65
C ASP A 262 11.20 24.15 7.56
N GLN A 263 10.55 23.02 7.92
CA GLN A 263 9.82 22.18 6.96
C GLN A 263 8.75 22.98 6.22
N ARG A 264 7.95 23.78 6.93
CA ARG A 264 6.91 24.62 6.32
C ARG A 264 7.50 25.76 5.49
N ALA A 265 8.58 26.40 5.96
CA ALA A 265 9.26 27.45 5.20
C ALA A 265 9.80 26.90 3.88
N GLN A 266 10.51 25.77 3.90
CA GLN A 266 11.03 25.11 2.70
C GLN A 266 9.90 24.69 1.75
N LEU A 267 8.81 24.11 2.26
CA LEU A 267 7.65 23.76 1.43
C LEU A 267 7.04 24.98 0.75
N THR A 268 6.89 26.10 1.47
CA THR A 268 6.33 27.34 0.90
C THR A 268 7.24 27.94 -0.18
N GLU A 269 8.56 27.77 -0.04
CA GLU A 269 9.52 28.20 -1.06
C GLU A 269 9.51 27.29 -2.30
N GLU A 270 9.54 25.95 -2.10
CA GLU A 270 9.59 24.97 -3.18
C GLU A 270 8.24 24.83 -3.91
N HIS A 271 7.13 24.97 -3.20
CA HIS A 271 5.78 24.81 -3.74
C HIS A 271 4.80 25.81 -3.10
N PRO A 272 4.76 27.06 -3.58
CA PRO A 272 3.78 28.04 -3.10
C PRO A 272 2.33 27.52 -3.25
N GLY A 273 1.56 27.58 -2.17
CA GLY A 273 0.19 27.03 -2.14
C GLY A 273 0.10 25.54 -1.78
N TRP A 274 1.17 24.92 -1.27
CA TRP A 274 1.16 23.54 -0.81
C TRP A 274 0.03 23.22 0.18
N GLU A 275 -0.52 24.23 0.85
CA GLU A 275 -1.64 24.12 1.78
C GLU A 275 -2.91 23.60 1.09
N GLU A 276 -3.04 23.66 -0.24
CA GLU A 276 -4.15 23.05 -0.99
C GLU A 276 -4.24 21.54 -0.74
N MET A 277 -3.10 20.88 -0.43
CA MET A 277 -3.03 19.46 -0.09
C MET A 277 -3.64 19.13 1.27
N LEU A 278 -3.87 20.11 2.15
CA LEU A 278 -4.40 19.87 3.51
C LEU A 278 -5.82 19.29 3.48
N GLY A 279 -6.68 19.80 2.62
CA GLY A 279 -8.03 19.30 2.41
C GLY A 279 -8.83 19.02 3.69
N LYS A 280 -9.64 17.96 3.69
CA LYS A 280 -10.55 17.59 4.79
C LYS A 280 -9.99 16.44 5.62
N ALA A 281 -10.17 16.50 6.94
CA ALA A 281 -9.83 15.42 7.88
C ALA A 281 -10.84 14.26 7.79
N GLU A 282 -12.15 14.57 7.90
CA GLU A 282 -13.24 13.64 7.63
C GLU A 282 -13.78 13.91 6.23
N ARG A 283 -13.93 12.86 5.42
CA ARG A 283 -14.32 13.04 4.02
C ARG A 283 -15.03 11.83 3.45
N TRP A 284 -15.85 12.07 2.44
CA TRP A 284 -16.36 11.02 1.56
C TRP A 284 -15.30 10.63 0.53
N LEU A 285 -15.36 9.40 0.07
CA LEU A 285 -14.57 8.94 -1.07
C LEU A 285 -15.03 9.64 -2.34
N SER A 286 -14.10 10.01 -3.21
CA SER A 286 -14.40 10.53 -4.53
C SER A 286 -14.97 9.43 -5.44
N ASP A 287 -15.62 9.78 -6.54
CA ASP A 287 -16.14 8.82 -7.51
C ASP A 287 -15.05 7.90 -8.06
N THR A 288 -13.85 8.45 -8.30
CA THR A 288 -12.69 7.64 -8.72
C THR A 288 -12.25 6.64 -7.63
N GLU A 289 -12.26 7.04 -6.37
CA GLU A 289 -11.95 6.14 -5.26
C GLU A 289 -13.01 5.05 -5.09
N LEU A 290 -14.29 5.39 -5.28
CA LEU A 290 -15.39 4.43 -5.24
C LEU A 290 -15.27 3.39 -6.37
N LEU A 291 -15.01 3.81 -7.62
CA LEU A 291 -14.76 2.90 -8.74
C LEU A 291 -13.57 1.96 -8.49
N ASN A 292 -12.47 2.52 -7.95
CA ASN A 292 -11.32 1.71 -7.59
C ASN A 292 -11.63 0.76 -6.42
N ARG A 293 -12.40 1.21 -5.42
CA ARG A 293 -12.85 0.35 -4.32
C ARG A 293 -13.65 -0.84 -4.84
N ASP A 294 -14.61 -0.60 -5.73
CA ASP A 294 -15.46 -1.65 -6.29
C ASP A 294 -14.65 -2.73 -7.00
N TYR A 295 -13.59 -2.35 -7.70
CA TYR A 295 -12.71 -3.31 -8.34
C TYR A 295 -11.73 -3.98 -7.37
N TYR A 296 -10.98 -3.21 -6.58
CA TYR A 296 -9.86 -3.75 -5.82
C TYR A 296 -10.30 -4.46 -4.53
N ARG A 297 -11.39 -4.05 -3.89
CA ARG A 297 -11.96 -4.79 -2.77
C ARG A 297 -12.53 -6.11 -3.27
N GLY A 298 -12.02 -7.22 -2.75
CA GLY A 298 -12.39 -8.57 -3.20
C GLY A 298 -11.83 -8.96 -4.56
N ARG A 299 -10.78 -8.27 -5.04
CA ARG A 299 -10.02 -8.71 -6.20
C ARG A 299 -9.30 -10.03 -5.92
N PHE A 300 -8.80 -10.18 -4.71
CA PHE A 300 -8.14 -11.38 -4.23
C PHE A 300 -8.92 -12.02 -3.09
N ALA A 301 -8.92 -13.34 -3.08
CA ALA A 301 -9.51 -14.15 -2.02
C ALA A 301 -8.83 -15.51 -1.93
N THR A 302 -9.22 -16.31 -0.94
CA THR A 302 -8.67 -17.65 -0.73
C THR A 302 -9.47 -18.68 -1.52
N PRO A 303 -8.87 -19.42 -2.46
CA PRO A 303 -9.57 -20.49 -3.17
C PRO A 303 -9.93 -21.65 -2.23
N ARG A 304 -11.17 -22.15 -2.31
CA ARG A 304 -11.65 -23.32 -1.54
C ARG A 304 -11.08 -24.65 -2.07
N ARG A 305 -10.59 -24.65 -3.30
CA ARG A 305 -9.93 -25.79 -3.95
C ARG A 305 -8.98 -25.28 -5.04
N GLU A 306 -8.05 -26.09 -5.43
CA GLU A 306 -7.14 -25.79 -6.52
C GLU A 306 -7.91 -25.48 -7.83
N GLY A 307 -7.48 -24.42 -8.55
CA GLY A 307 -8.11 -23.96 -9.78
C GLY A 307 -9.43 -23.20 -9.61
N ALA A 308 -9.90 -22.99 -8.36
CA ALA A 308 -11.06 -22.15 -8.10
C ALA A 308 -10.75 -20.69 -8.43
N ASN A 309 -11.66 -20.03 -9.15
CA ASN A 309 -11.53 -18.60 -9.48
C ASN A 309 -12.87 -17.85 -9.51
N ARG A 310 -13.99 -18.56 -9.37
CA ARG A 310 -15.32 -17.94 -9.34
C ARG A 310 -15.67 -17.52 -7.91
N LEU A 311 -16.40 -16.43 -7.77
CA LEU A 311 -16.76 -15.87 -6.47
C LEU A 311 -17.31 -16.91 -5.48
N ALA A 312 -18.21 -17.79 -5.91
CA ALA A 312 -18.79 -18.85 -5.07
C ALA A 312 -17.80 -19.94 -4.60
N GLU A 313 -16.63 -20.02 -5.22
CA GLU A 313 -15.57 -21.00 -4.93
C GLU A 313 -14.42 -20.40 -4.11
N MET A 314 -14.57 -19.14 -3.69
CA MET A 314 -13.56 -18.39 -2.92
C MET A 314 -14.07 -18.06 -1.53
N VAL A 315 -13.17 -17.81 -0.59
CA VAL A 315 -13.45 -17.21 0.70
C VAL A 315 -12.92 -15.78 0.67
N LEU A 316 -13.81 -14.81 0.74
CA LEU A 316 -13.46 -13.40 0.71
C LEU A 316 -12.80 -12.96 2.04
N ASN A 317 -11.95 -11.95 1.98
CA ASN A 317 -11.18 -11.46 3.13
C ASN A 317 -12.07 -10.95 4.29
N TRP A 318 -13.31 -10.55 4.01
CA TRP A 318 -14.30 -10.07 4.99
C TRP A 318 -15.32 -11.12 5.44
N GLU A 319 -15.24 -12.34 4.93
CA GLU A 319 -16.14 -13.42 5.38
C GLU A 319 -15.67 -14.02 6.71
N GLU A 320 -16.60 -14.27 7.63
CA GLU A 320 -16.34 -14.96 8.90
C GLU A 320 -16.15 -16.50 8.75
N THR A 321 -16.14 -16.99 7.52
CA THR A 321 -15.97 -18.42 7.22
C THR A 321 -14.58 -18.89 7.63
N PRO A 322 -14.42 -19.99 8.39
CA PRO A 322 -13.12 -20.61 8.62
C PRO A 322 -12.44 -21.05 7.31
N LEU A 323 -11.13 -20.98 7.28
CA LEU A 323 -10.30 -21.42 6.13
C LEU A 323 -9.88 -22.87 6.28
#